data_a7bf6aa7706bdb0888cc0a2bef22cb3d
#
_entry.id   a7bf6aa7706bdb0888cc0a2bef22cb3d
#
_cell.length_a   1.000
_cell.length_b   1.000
_cell.length_c   1.000
_cell.angle_alpha   90.00
_cell.angle_beta   90.00
_cell.angle_gamma   90.00
#
_symmetry.space_group_name_H-M   'P 1'
#
loop_
_entity.id
_entity.type
_entity.pdbx_description
1 polymer ?
#
loop_
_entity_poly.entity_id
_entity_poly.type
_entity_poly.pdbx_seq_one_letter_code
_entity_poly.pdbx_strand_id
1 'polypeptide(L)'
;MNAANILKPALSRGEIQVIGATTFNEYRKHIEKDAALERRFQPVTVAEPTIEQSIAIIRGISHYYETFHGVVISPEIARQAVLLSERYITDRFLPDKAIDLIDEACS
;
A
#
# COMPACT_ATOMS: atom_id res chain seq x y z
N MET A 1 -4.44 -7.03 -23.73
CA MET A 1 -3.77 -8.30 -23.47
C MET A 1 -3.43 -8.42 -22.00
N ASN A 2 -3.67 -9.52 -21.42
CA ASN A 2 -3.39 -9.74 -20.01
C ASN A 2 -1.98 -10.31 -19.83
N ALA A 3 -1.15 -9.67 -19.04
CA ALA A 3 0.20 -10.15 -18.71
C ALA A 3 0.18 -11.58 -18.12
N ALA A 4 -0.88 -11.96 -17.44
CA ALA A 4 -1.06 -13.29 -16.89
C ALA A 4 -0.99 -14.38 -17.99
N ASN A 5 -1.54 -14.12 -19.17
CA ASN A 5 -1.53 -15.09 -20.27
C ASN A 5 -0.12 -15.31 -20.84
N ILE A 6 0.76 -14.33 -20.71
CA ILE A 6 2.16 -14.46 -21.12
C ILE A 6 2.95 -15.24 -20.06
N LEU A 7 2.66 -15.03 -18.80
CA LEU A 7 3.41 -15.63 -17.69
C LEU A 7 3.00 -17.07 -17.38
N LYS A 8 1.75 -17.45 -17.66
CA LYS A 8 1.23 -18.79 -17.35
C LYS A 8 2.14 -19.94 -17.81
N PRO A 9 2.59 -19.98 -19.06
CA PRO A 9 3.43 -21.09 -19.51
C PRO A 9 4.74 -21.19 -18.75
N ALA A 10 5.41 -20.07 -18.52
CA ALA A 10 6.67 -20.04 -17.78
C ALA A 10 6.49 -20.42 -16.32
N LEU A 11 5.43 -19.92 -15.68
CA LEU A 11 5.09 -20.29 -14.30
C LEU A 11 4.76 -21.77 -14.17
N SER A 12 4.02 -22.32 -15.12
CA SER A 12 3.62 -23.72 -15.13
C SER A 12 4.83 -24.66 -15.23
N ARG A 13 5.88 -24.24 -15.94
CA ARG A 13 7.10 -25.01 -16.08
C ARG A 13 8.11 -24.78 -14.97
N GLY A 14 7.82 -23.87 -14.03
CA GLY A 14 8.75 -23.52 -12.98
C GLY A 14 9.99 -22.77 -13.45
N GLU A 15 9.93 -22.15 -14.62
CA GLU A 15 11.07 -21.44 -15.21
C GLU A 15 11.34 -20.09 -14.57
N ILE A 16 10.32 -19.49 -13.96
CA ILE A 16 10.42 -18.17 -13.35
C ILE A 16 9.76 -18.15 -11.97
N GLN A 17 10.23 -17.23 -11.15
CA GLN A 17 9.57 -16.86 -9.89
C GLN A 17 9.12 -15.42 -10.01
N VAL A 18 7.88 -15.15 -9.61
CA VAL A 18 7.29 -13.82 -9.72
C VAL A 18 6.73 -13.40 -8.38
N ILE A 19 7.02 -12.17 -7.98
CA ILE A 19 6.40 -11.51 -6.83
C ILE A 19 5.57 -10.37 -7.37
N GLY A 20 4.27 -10.41 -7.10
CA GLY A 20 3.34 -9.38 -7.52
C GLY A 20 2.64 -8.74 -6.34
N ALA A 21 2.20 -7.50 -6.53
CA ALA A 21 1.38 -6.79 -5.56
C ALA A 21 0.05 -6.41 -6.21
N THR A 22 -1.02 -6.54 -5.45
CA THR A 22 -2.37 -6.26 -5.95
C THR A 22 -3.31 -5.95 -4.80
N THR A 23 -4.53 -5.53 -5.12
CA THR A 23 -5.61 -5.37 -4.15
C THR A 23 -6.41 -6.67 -4.04
N PHE A 24 -7.20 -6.80 -2.96
CA PHE A 24 -8.09 -7.95 -2.80
C PHE A 24 -9.11 -8.06 -3.94
N ASN A 25 -9.65 -6.93 -4.39
CA ASN A 25 -10.62 -6.93 -5.48
C ASN A 25 -10.01 -7.40 -6.79
N GLU A 26 -8.82 -6.92 -7.14
CA GLU A 26 -8.12 -7.34 -8.35
C GLU A 26 -7.68 -8.79 -8.27
N TYR A 27 -7.24 -9.26 -7.10
CA TYR A 27 -6.88 -10.65 -6.88
C TYR A 27 -8.08 -11.57 -7.15
N ARG A 28 -9.26 -11.23 -6.62
CA ARG A 28 -10.47 -12.02 -6.85
C ARG A 28 -10.86 -12.05 -8.32
N LYS A 29 -10.75 -10.93 -9.00
CA LYS A 29 -11.14 -10.83 -10.41
C LYS A 29 -10.22 -11.59 -11.34
N HIS A 30 -8.92 -11.55 -11.09
CA HIS A 30 -7.91 -11.95 -12.06
C HIS A 30 -7.13 -13.18 -11.65
N ILE A 31 -6.98 -13.47 -10.38
CA ILE A 31 -6.18 -14.59 -9.89
C ILE A 31 -7.07 -15.73 -9.39
N GLU A 32 -8.00 -15.46 -8.47
CA GLU A 32 -8.85 -16.51 -7.91
C GLU A 32 -9.72 -17.21 -8.97
N LYS A 33 -10.15 -16.48 -9.97
CA LYS A 33 -11.00 -17.04 -11.04
C LYS A 33 -10.21 -17.77 -12.12
N ASP A 34 -8.90 -17.72 -12.06
CA ASP A 34 -8.03 -18.42 -12.99
C ASP A 34 -7.30 -19.54 -12.27
N ALA A 35 -7.78 -20.77 -12.46
CA ALA A 35 -7.24 -21.93 -11.75
C ALA A 35 -5.75 -22.15 -11.99
N ALA A 36 -5.25 -21.80 -13.18
CA ALA A 36 -3.84 -21.96 -13.51
C ALA A 36 -2.97 -20.98 -12.73
N LEU A 37 -3.43 -19.74 -12.53
CA LEU A 37 -2.71 -18.74 -11.74
C LEU A 37 -2.86 -18.98 -10.25
N GLU A 38 -4.07 -19.30 -9.78
CA GLU A 38 -4.32 -19.53 -8.36
C GLU A 38 -3.40 -20.60 -7.79
N ARG A 39 -3.17 -21.67 -8.52
CA ARG A 39 -2.29 -22.76 -8.07
C ARG A 39 -0.81 -22.39 -8.12
N ARG A 40 -0.42 -21.36 -8.82
CA ARG A 40 0.99 -20.94 -9.00
C ARG A 40 1.41 -19.81 -8.08
N PHE A 41 0.46 -19.15 -7.45
CA PHE A 41 0.74 -18.07 -6.51
C PHE A 41 0.26 -18.41 -5.11
N GLN A 42 1.09 -18.10 -4.14
CA GLN A 42 0.71 -18.16 -2.74
C GLN A 42 0.42 -16.74 -2.26
N PRO A 43 -0.82 -16.45 -1.84
CA PRO A 43 -1.15 -15.11 -1.36
C PRO A 43 -0.51 -14.82 -0.01
N VAL A 44 0.04 -13.62 0.12
CA VAL A 44 0.51 -13.08 1.38
C VAL A 44 -0.31 -11.84 1.67
N THR A 45 -1.17 -11.91 2.67
CA THR A 45 -2.03 -10.81 3.05
C THR A 45 -1.23 -9.77 3.82
N VAL A 46 -1.26 -8.53 3.31
CA VAL A 46 -0.67 -7.39 4.00
C VAL A 46 -1.82 -6.57 4.56
N ALA A 47 -1.98 -6.60 5.87
CA ALA A 47 -3.03 -5.86 6.53
C ALA A 47 -2.73 -4.36 6.57
N GLU A 48 -3.79 -3.55 6.63
CA GLU A 48 -3.65 -2.12 6.89
C GLU A 48 -2.93 -1.92 8.23
N PRO A 49 -1.93 -1.03 8.31
CA PRO A 49 -1.26 -0.78 9.58
C PRO A 49 -2.22 -0.15 10.59
N THR A 50 -1.95 -0.42 11.86
CA THR A 50 -2.69 0.21 12.96
C THR A 50 -2.39 1.70 13.03
N ILE A 51 -3.16 2.43 13.84
CA ILE A 51 -2.92 3.86 14.10
C ILE A 51 -1.49 4.07 14.62
N GLU A 52 -1.05 3.30 15.59
CA GLU A 52 0.29 3.44 16.18
C GLU A 52 1.40 3.09 15.17
N GLN A 53 1.21 2.03 14.38
CA GLN A 53 2.15 1.67 13.32
C GLN A 53 2.21 2.77 12.25
N SER A 54 1.08 3.36 11.90
CA SER A 54 1.01 4.45 10.91
C SER A 54 1.72 5.70 11.39
N ILE A 55 1.59 6.03 12.67
CA ILE A 55 2.33 7.15 13.29
C ILE A 55 3.83 6.92 13.20
N ALA A 56 4.29 5.69 13.49
CA ALA A 56 5.70 5.35 13.40
C ALA A 56 6.22 5.45 11.96
N ILE A 57 5.44 4.99 10.98
CA ILE A 57 5.79 5.10 9.55
C ILE A 57 5.93 6.56 9.15
N ILE A 58 4.97 7.40 9.50
CA ILE A 58 4.98 8.82 9.15
C ILE A 58 6.17 9.54 9.80
N ARG A 59 6.47 9.24 11.06
CA ARG A 59 7.64 9.80 11.71
C ARG A 59 8.93 9.42 11.01
N GLY A 60 9.01 8.19 10.50
CA GLY A 60 10.18 7.71 9.76
C GLY A 60 10.39 8.41 8.43
N ILE A 61 9.33 8.86 7.76
CA ILE A 61 9.41 9.50 6.44
C ILE A 61 9.23 11.02 6.48
N SER A 62 8.94 11.59 7.64
CA SER A 62 8.65 13.02 7.78
C SER A 62 9.75 13.91 7.22
N HIS A 63 11.01 13.52 7.38
CA HIS A 63 12.14 14.32 6.91
C HIS A 63 12.13 14.56 5.40
N TYR A 64 11.57 13.67 4.60
CA TYR A 64 11.44 13.87 3.16
C TYR A 64 10.50 15.04 2.86
N TYR A 65 9.37 15.12 3.55
CA TYR A 65 8.39 16.18 3.38
C TYR A 65 8.91 17.50 3.97
N GLU A 66 9.59 17.43 5.09
CA GLU A 66 10.22 18.62 5.70
C GLU A 66 11.23 19.23 4.75
N THR A 67 12.08 18.43 4.15
CA THR A 67 13.10 18.90 3.20
C THR A 67 12.46 19.46 1.93
N PHE A 68 11.46 18.74 1.38
CA PHE A 68 10.82 19.13 0.13
C PHE A 68 10.02 20.44 0.27
N HIS A 69 9.28 20.61 1.36
CA HIS A 69 8.41 21.77 1.57
C HIS A 69 9.04 22.88 2.41
N GLY A 70 10.20 22.64 3.01
CA GLY A 70 10.86 23.62 3.88
C GLY A 70 10.11 23.89 5.18
N VAL A 71 9.47 22.85 5.74
CA VAL A 71 8.68 22.94 6.97
C VAL A 71 9.18 21.94 8.01
N VAL A 72 8.69 22.07 9.23
CA VAL A 72 8.97 21.12 10.32
C VAL A 72 7.68 20.35 10.65
N ILE A 73 7.78 19.03 10.67
CA ILE A 73 6.68 18.15 11.06
C ILE A 73 7.01 17.54 12.42
N SER A 74 6.37 18.05 13.46
CA SER A 74 6.56 17.52 14.80
C SER A 74 5.92 16.13 14.96
N PRO A 75 6.36 15.33 15.95
CA PRO A 75 5.67 14.06 16.24
C PRO A 75 4.19 14.23 16.53
N GLU A 76 3.81 15.34 17.15
CA GLU A 76 2.40 15.64 17.42
C GLU A 76 1.61 15.88 16.14
N ILE A 77 2.18 16.58 15.17
CA ILE A 77 1.54 16.79 13.86
C ILE A 77 1.36 15.45 13.15
N ALA A 78 2.36 14.59 13.17
CA ALA A 78 2.26 13.25 12.58
C ALA A 78 1.13 12.45 13.23
N ARG A 79 1.02 12.48 14.54
CA ARG A 79 -0.06 11.82 15.28
C ARG A 79 -1.42 12.38 14.91
N GLN A 80 -1.57 13.69 14.86
CA GLN A 80 -2.82 14.35 14.48
C GLN A 80 -3.22 14.00 13.05
N ALA A 81 -2.27 13.94 12.12
CA ALA A 81 -2.57 13.57 10.74
C ALA A 81 -3.15 12.16 10.65
N VAL A 82 -2.60 11.20 11.39
CA VAL A 82 -3.14 9.83 11.44
C VAL A 82 -4.55 9.82 12.03
N LEU A 83 -4.73 10.46 13.17
CA LEU A 83 -6.03 10.48 13.87
C LEU A 83 -7.11 11.17 13.05
N LEU A 84 -6.80 12.32 12.44
CA LEU A 84 -7.75 13.06 11.62
C LEU A 84 -8.08 12.32 10.33
N SER A 85 -7.10 11.72 9.67
CA SER A 85 -7.34 10.96 8.46
C SER A 85 -8.21 9.74 8.74
N GLU A 86 -7.98 9.04 9.85
CA GLU A 86 -8.79 7.91 10.25
C GLU A 86 -10.24 8.30 10.52
N ARG A 87 -10.45 9.47 11.12
CA ARG A 87 -11.77 9.96 11.46
C ARG A 87 -12.57 10.50 10.28
N TYR A 88 -11.91 11.20 9.35
CA TYR A 88 -12.58 11.96 8.29
C TYR A 88 -12.37 11.43 6.89
N ILE A 89 -11.33 10.64 6.66
CA ILE A 89 -11.07 10.03 5.35
C ILE A 89 -11.37 8.55 5.46
N THR A 90 -12.54 8.13 4.96
CA THR A 90 -13.03 6.77 5.13
C THR A 90 -12.90 5.91 3.88
N ASP A 91 -12.59 6.50 2.74
CA ASP A 91 -12.47 5.82 1.44
C ASP A 91 -11.04 5.44 1.08
N ARG A 92 -10.08 5.70 1.95
CA ARG A 92 -8.66 5.39 1.78
C ARG A 92 -8.13 4.68 3.00
N PHE A 93 -6.92 4.14 2.88
CA PHE A 93 -6.27 3.34 3.93
C PHE A 93 -5.07 4.06 4.53
N LEU A 94 -4.76 3.72 5.78
CA LEU A 94 -3.51 4.12 6.42
C LEU A 94 -2.36 3.27 5.84
N PRO A 95 -1.13 3.78 5.74
CA PRO A 95 -0.74 5.14 6.10
C PRO A 95 -1.00 6.18 5.02
N ASP A 96 -1.40 5.79 3.83
CA ASP A 96 -1.50 6.66 2.65
C ASP A 96 -2.39 7.87 2.89
N LYS A 97 -3.56 7.68 3.50
CA LYS A 97 -4.47 8.80 3.74
C LYS A 97 -3.89 9.84 4.69
N ALA A 98 -3.08 9.44 5.67
CA ALA A 98 -2.39 10.37 6.57
C ALA A 98 -1.23 11.07 5.86
N ILE A 99 -0.52 10.36 4.99
CA ILE A 99 0.56 10.92 4.19
C ILE A 99 0.01 11.97 3.23
N ASP A 100 -1.10 11.68 2.56
CA ASP A 100 -1.76 12.62 1.66
C ASP A 100 -2.19 13.89 2.40
N LEU A 101 -2.72 13.74 3.61
CA LEU A 101 -3.13 14.89 4.43
C LEU A 101 -1.93 15.76 4.78
N ILE A 102 -0.80 15.17 5.17
CA ILE A 102 0.42 15.91 5.48
C ILE A 102 0.97 16.61 4.24
N ASP A 103 1.04 15.91 3.12
CA ASP A 103 1.57 16.47 1.88
C ASP A 103 0.74 17.66 1.43
N GLU A 104 -0.56 17.56 1.47
CA GLU A 104 -1.47 18.65 1.13
C GLU A 104 -1.34 19.82 2.10
N ALA A 105 -1.25 19.56 3.39
CA ALA A 105 -1.09 20.59 4.41
C ALA A 105 0.24 21.33 4.29
N CYS A 106 1.31 20.64 3.86
CA CYS A 106 2.62 21.25 3.65
C CYS A 106 2.69 22.08 2.36
N SER A 107 1.79 21.83 1.45
CA SER A 107 1.72 22.62 0.21
C SER A 107 1.09 23.97 0.47
#